data_35500f49a7ef6ac3ec6164c8d14cb444
#
_entry.id   35500f49a7ef6ac3ec6164c8d14cb444
#
_cell.length_a   1.000
_cell.length_b   1.000
_cell.length_c   1.000
_cell.angle_alpha   90.00
_cell.angle_beta   90.00
_cell.angle_gamma   90.00
#
_symmetry.space_group_name_H-M   'P 1'
#
loop_
_entity.id
_entity.type
_entity.pdbx_description
1 polymer ?
#
loop_
_entity_poly.entity_id
_entity_poly.type
_entity_poly.pdbx_seq_one_letter_code
_entity_poly.pdbx_strand_id
1 'polypeptide(L)'
;GANSSSNKVAPVEVKTADATGVQPAASVSRLVYFAFDSYVISDEFASVIEANANFLKANRGSRVSIEGNTDELGSREYNIALGQQRAEAVRRALSLLGVQEGQMEAVSFGEEKPAVPGGDAQSRSQNRRAFINYR
;
A
#
# COMPACT_ATOMS: atom_id res chain seq x y z
N GLY A 1 -15.37 9.75 -14.95
CA GLY A 1 -14.67 10.28 -15.11
C GLY A 1 -14.42 10.49 -15.18
N ALA A 2 -14.90 10.18 -15.15
CA ALA A 2 -14.32 10.66 -15.34
C ALA A 2 -13.93 11.04 -15.29
N ASN A 3 -14.29 10.63 -15.20
CA ASN A 3 -13.65 11.15 -15.30
C ASN A 3 -13.13 11.51 -15.35
N SER A 4 -13.55 11.09 -15.55
CA SER A 4 -12.85 11.43 -15.74
C SER A 4 -12.39 11.64 -15.83
N SER A 5 -12.57 11.35 -15.99
CA SER A 5 -11.87 11.55 -16.23
C SER A 5 -11.41 11.62 -16.39
N SER A 6 -11.47 11.34 -16.55
CA SER A 6 -10.79 11.40 -16.81
C SER A 6 -10.33 11.39 -17.02
N ASN A 7 -10.34 11.05 -17.15
CA ASN A 7 -9.70 11.00 -17.39
C ASN A 7 -9.24 10.87 -17.64
N LYS A 8 -9.29 10.54 -17.85
CA LYS A 8 -8.75 10.25 -18.05
C LYS A 8 -8.20 9.90 -18.21
N VAL A 9 -8.37 9.71 -18.21
CA VAL A 9 -7.82 9.18 -18.37
C VAL A 9 -7.66 8.64 -18.52
N ALA A 10 -7.86 8.50 -18.66
CA ALA A 10 -7.58 7.86 -18.76
C ALA A 10 -7.39 7.21 -18.83
N PRO A 11 -7.49 7.08 -18.94
CA PRO A 11 -7.29 6.29 -18.85
C PRO A 11 -7.29 5.55 -18.73
N VAL A 12 -7.49 5.29 -18.78
CA VAL A 12 -7.50 4.66 -18.63
C VAL A 12 -7.85 3.96 -18.48
N GLU A 13 -8.15 3.68 -18.53
CA GLU A 13 -8.43 3.04 -18.32
C GLU A 13 -8.90 2.25 -18.20
N VAL A 14 -9.18 2.00 -18.34
CA VAL A 14 -9.55 1.30 -18.13
C VAL A 14 -10.22 0.54 -18.04
N LYS A 15 -10.57 -0.03 -17.83
CA LYS A 15 -11.02 -0.85 -17.75
C LYS A 15 -11.81 -1.64 -17.29
N THR A 16 -11.69 -1.74 -16.79
CA THR A 16 -12.47 -2.87 -16.57
C THR A 16 -13.84 -2.60 -16.06
N ALA A 17 -14.72 -3.50 -16.27
CA ALA A 17 -16.09 -3.23 -16.00
C ALA A 17 -16.50 -3.39 -14.56
N ASP A 18 -15.79 -4.14 -13.78
CA ASP A 18 -16.23 -4.35 -12.42
C ASP A 18 -15.67 -3.32 -11.48
N ALA A 19 -16.18 -3.30 -10.25
CA ALA A 19 -15.77 -2.32 -9.27
C ALA A 19 -14.31 -2.44 -8.91
N THR A 20 -13.70 -3.60 -9.18
CA THR A 20 -12.29 -3.80 -8.87
C THR A 20 -11.39 -3.03 -9.79
N GLY A 21 -11.93 -2.47 -10.90
CA GLY A 21 -11.13 -1.62 -11.78
C GLY A 21 -10.98 -0.21 -11.28
N VAL A 22 -11.70 0.17 -10.24
CA VAL A 22 -11.70 1.54 -9.74
C VAL A 22 -10.57 1.71 -8.76
N GLN A 23 -9.78 2.77 -8.95
CA GLN A 23 -8.69 3.09 -8.04
C GLN A 23 -8.53 4.60 -7.92
N PRO A 24 -7.85 5.09 -6.89
CA PRO A 24 -7.71 6.54 -6.70
C PRO A 24 -6.84 7.16 -7.79
N ALA A 25 -6.89 8.47 -7.88
CA ALA A 25 -6.07 9.21 -8.83
C ALA A 25 -4.59 8.88 -8.62
N ALA A 26 -3.82 8.96 -9.70
CA ALA A 26 -2.39 8.63 -9.64
C ALA A 26 -1.62 9.54 -8.67
N SER A 27 -2.14 10.75 -8.41
CA SER A 27 -1.51 11.66 -7.48
C SER A 27 -1.63 11.24 -6.01
N VAL A 28 -2.54 10.31 -5.72
CA VAL A 28 -2.70 9.79 -4.35
C VAL A 28 -1.64 8.73 -4.12
N SER A 29 -0.76 8.98 -3.15
CA SER A 29 0.30 8.02 -2.84
C SER A 29 -0.29 6.75 -2.24
N ARG A 30 0.34 5.62 -2.56
CA ARG A 30 -0.04 4.32 -2.03
C ARG A 30 1.10 3.70 -1.23
N LEU A 31 2.10 4.51 -0.87
CA LEU A 31 3.30 4.01 -0.20
C LEU A 31 3.42 4.58 1.21
N VAL A 32 3.75 3.69 2.13
CA VAL A 32 4.08 4.05 3.51
C VAL A 32 5.47 3.48 3.78
N TYR A 33 6.40 4.34 4.20
CA TYR A 33 7.76 3.91 4.49
C TYR A 33 7.96 3.76 6.00
N PHE A 34 8.87 2.87 6.37
CA PHE A 34 9.11 2.52 7.76
C PHE A 34 10.58 2.70 8.14
N ALA A 35 10.79 3.04 9.39
CA ALA A 35 12.13 3.07 9.96
C ALA A 35 12.69 1.66 10.05
N PHE A 36 14.00 1.56 10.22
CA PHE A 36 14.68 0.28 10.35
C PHE A 36 14.04 -0.53 11.50
N ASP A 37 13.77 -1.78 11.22
CA ASP A 37 13.25 -2.74 12.21
C ASP A 37 11.95 -2.29 12.88
N SER A 38 11.17 -1.46 12.19
CA SER A 38 9.93 -0.91 12.74
C SER A 38 8.75 -1.21 11.82
N TYR A 39 7.59 -1.37 12.43
CA TYR A 39 6.32 -1.43 11.71
C TYR A 39 5.35 -0.36 12.22
N VAL A 40 5.89 0.70 12.83
CA VAL A 40 5.07 1.82 13.28
C VAL A 40 4.89 2.81 12.15
N ILE A 41 3.64 3.18 11.87
CA ILE A 41 3.34 4.17 10.84
C ILE A 41 3.60 5.55 11.45
N SER A 42 4.54 6.30 10.87
CA SER A 42 4.85 7.62 11.39
C SER A 42 3.81 8.64 10.90
N ASP A 43 3.72 9.74 11.62
CA ASP A 43 2.70 10.75 11.37
C ASP A 43 2.78 11.34 9.97
N GLU A 44 3.96 11.35 9.36
CA GLU A 44 4.10 11.91 8.02
C GLU A 44 3.29 11.15 6.96
N PHE A 45 2.89 9.90 7.26
CA PHE A 45 2.09 9.10 6.33
C PHE A 45 0.61 9.09 6.67
N ALA A 46 0.18 9.89 7.64
CA ALA A 46 -1.23 9.94 8.02
C ALA A 46 -2.12 10.34 6.84
N SER A 47 -1.65 11.29 6.03
CA SER A 47 -2.44 11.74 4.87
C SER A 47 -2.56 10.65 3.80
N VAL A 48 -1.54 9.80 3.63
CA VAL A 48 -1.62 8.68 2.71
C VAL A 48 -2.70 7.70 3.16
N ILE A 49 -2.68 7.36 4.44
CA ILE A 49 -3.69 6.46 5.02
C ILE A 49 -5.09 7.04 4.86
N GLU A 50 -5.25 8.32 5.20
CA GLU A 50 -6.55 8.98 5.16
C GLU A 50 -7.10 9.06 3.74
N ALA A 51 -6.26 9.42 2.77
CA ALA A 51 -6.72 9.53 1.38
C ALA A 51 -7.17 8.20 0.83
N ASN A 52 -6.42 7.13 1.12
CA ASN A 52 -6.81 5.79 0.66
C ASN A 52 -8.05 5.29 1.41
N ALA A 53 -8.17 5.59 2.70
CA ALA A 53 -9.36 5.21 3.45
C ALA A 53 -10.61 5.88 2.88
N ASN A 54 -10.51 7.17 2.57
CA ASN A 54 -11.64 7.90 2.00
C ASN A 54 -12.08 7.32 0.67
N PHE A 55 -11.10 6.96 -0.18
CA PHE A 55 -11.41 6.35 -1.45
C PHE A 55 -12.12 5.00 -1.28
N LEU A 56 -11.58 4.14 -0.41
CA LEU A 56 -12.14 2.81 -0.21
C LEU A 56 -13.54 2.86 0.43
N LYS A 57 -13.78 3.82 1.32
CA LYS A 57 -15.10 3.99 1.91
C LYS A 57 -16.13 4.44 0.87
N ALA A 58 -15.71 5.26 -0.08
CA ALA A 58 -16.60 5.72 -1.14
C ALA A 58 -16.78 4.70 -2.25
N ASN A 59 -15.90 3.71 -2.34
CA ASN A 59 -15.91 2.71 -3.40
C ASN A 59 -15.82 1.31 -2.79
N ARG A 60 -16.93 0.87 -2.24
CA ARG A 60 -16.95 -0.35 -1.42
C ARG A 60 -16.68 -1.64 -2.19
N GLY A 61 -16.78 -1.57 -3.52
CA GLY A 61 -16.41 -2.71 -4.37
C GLY A 61 -14.92 -2.77 -4.66
N SER A 62 -14.18 -1.71 -4.37
CA SER A 62 -12.73 -1.71 -4.58
C SER A 62 -12.04 -2.55 -3.53
N ARG A 63 -10.96 -3.22 -3.94
CA ARG A 63 -10.19 -4.08 -3.06
C ARG A 63 -8.73 -3.79 -3.20
N VAL A 64 -7.99 -3.99 -2.12
CA VAL A 64 -6.55 -3.77 -2.08
C VAL A 64 -5.84 -4.98 -1.51
N SER A 65 -4.65 -5.22 -2.02
CA SER A 65 -3.67 -6.08 -1.40
C SER A 65 -2.62 -5.16 -0.80
N ILE A 66 -2.46 -5.21 0.51
CA ILE A 66 -1.47 -4.38 1.21
C ILE A 66 -0.21 -5.20 1.34
N GLU A 67 0.85 -4.78 0.66
CA GLU A 67 2.06 -5.56 0.49
C GLU A 67 3.16 -5.01 1.38
N GLY A 68 3.58 -5.80 2.36
CA GLY A 68 4.64 -5.41 3.28
C GLY A 68 5.99 -5.88 2.78
N ASN A 69 6.96 -5.00 2.84
CA ASN A 69 8.30 -5.23 2.31
C ASN A 69 9.35 -4.77 3.31
N THR A 70 10.54 -5.35 3.20
CA THR A 70 11.68 -5.02 4.06
C THR A 70 12.91 -4.76 3.22
N ASP A 71 13.95 -4.22 3.88
CA ASP A 71 15.29 -4.25 3.28
C ASP A 71 15.87 -5.66 3.45
N GLU A 72 17.11 -5.84 3.01
CA GLU A 72 17.74 -7.15 2.99
C GLU A 72 18.43 -7.54 4.31
N LEU A 73 18.43 -6.65 5.31
CA LEU A 73 19.09 -6.94 6.58
C LEU A 73 18.22 -7.85 7.43
N GLY A 74 18.83 -8.91 7.95
CA GLY A 74 18.13 -9.90 8.77
C GLY A 74 17.87 -11.18 8.01
N SER A 75 17.31 -12.17 8.70
CA SER A 75 16.97 -13.45 8.07
C SER A 75 15.73 -13.30 7.21
N ARG A 76 15.58 -14.22 6.25
CA ARG A 76 14.40 -14.24 5.40
C ARG A 76 13.13 -14.42 6.22
N GLU A 77 13.17 -15.31 7.20
CA GLU A 77 12.00 -15.58 8.05
C GLU A 77 11.63 -14.35 8.86
N TYR A 78 12.64 -13.67 9.43
CA TYR A 78 12.38 -12.46 10.19
C TYR A 78 11.74 -11.40 9.30
N ASN A 79 12.25 -11.25 8.08
CA ASN A 79 11.77 -10.22 7.17
C ASN A 79 10.37 -10.51 6.63
N ILE A 80 10.03 -11.79 6.42
CA ILE A 80 8.65 -12.14 6.08
C ILE A 80 7.72 -11.72 7.22
N ALA A 81 8.10 -11.99 8.47
CA ALA A 81 7.28 -11.60 9.62
C ALA A 81 7.20 -10.08 9.75
N LEU A 82 8.31 -9.36 9.57
CA LEU A 82 8.32 -7.90 9.66
C LEU A 82 7.45 -7.28 8.56
N GLY A 83 7.57 -7.80 7.34
CA GLY A 83 6.71 -7.33 6.23
C GLY A 83 5.24 -7.54 6.53
N GLN A 84 4.89 -8.69 7.14
CA GLN A 84 3.50 -8.95 7.51
C GLN A 84 3.03 -7.94 8.55
N GLN A 85 3.86 -7.62 9.54
CA GLN A 85 3.50 -6.63 10.55
C GLN A 85 3.30 -5.24 9.95
N ARG A 86 4.12 -4.88 8.95
CA ARG A 86 3.96 -3.60 8.25
C ARG A 86 2.65 -3.55 7.48
N ALA A 87 2.33 -4.62 6.76
CA ALA A 87 1.07 -4.70 6.02
C ALA A 87 -0.12 -4.65 6.98
N GLU A 88 -0.04 -5.37 8.10
CA GLU A 88 -1.11 -5.37 9.10
C GLU A 88 -1.28 -4.01 9.77
N ALA A 89 -0.19 -3.28 9.97
CA ALA A 89 -0.28 -1.95 10.57
C ALA A 89 -1.08 -1.02 9.65
N VAL A 90 -0.84 -1.08 8.36
CA VAL A 90 -1.59 -0.28 7.38
C VAL A 90 -3.05 -0.74 7.33
N ARG A 91 -3.30 -2.06 7.31
CA ARG A 91 -4.66 -2.58 7.30
C ARG A 91 -5.45 -2.11 8.52
N ARG A 92 -4.84 -2.19 9.71
CA ARG A 92 -5.49 -1.73 10.93
C ARG A 92 -5.78 -0.23 10.90
N ALA A 93 -4.85 0.55 10.39
CA ALA A 93 -5.04 1.99 10.29
C ALA A 93 -6.22 2.34 9.37
N LEU A 94 -6.33 1.65 8.24
CA LEU A 94 -7.45 1.85 7.32
C LEU A 94 -8.76 1.39 7.94
N SER A 95 -8.74 0.26 8.65
CA SER A 95 -9.93 -0.27 9.32
C SER A 95 -10.44 0.70 10.39
N LEU A 96 -9.55 1.31 11.14
CA LEU A 96 -9.92 2.28 12.16
C LEU A 96 -10.60 3.51 11.55
N LEU A 97 -10.32 3.82 10.30
CA LEU A 97 -10.96 4.93 9.60
C LEU A 97 -12.23 4.50 8.87
N GLY A 98 -12.64 3.24 9.00
CA GLY A 98 -13.93 2.80 8.48
C GLY A 98 -13.89 1.93 7.23
N VAL A 99 -12.70 1.55 6.75
CA VAL A 99 -12.61 0.64 5.60
C VAL A 99 -13.01 -0.77 6.05
N GLN A 100 -13.79 -1.46 5.24
CA GLN A 100 -14.27 -2.79 5.59
C GLN A 100 -13.17 -3.84 5.41
N GLU A 101 -13.15 -4.80 6.31
CA GLU A 101 -12.12 -5.85 6.26
C GLU A 101 -12.14 -6.62 4.94
N GLY A 102 -13.32 -6.83 4.38
CA GLY A 102 -13.43 -7.55 3.12
C GLY A 102 -12.81 -6.85 1.92
N GLN A 103 -12.46 -5.58 2.06
CA GLN A 103 -11.79 -4.83 1.00
C GLN A 103 -10.27 -4.97 1.05
N MET A 104 -9.73 -5.58 2.10
CA MET A 104 -8.29 -5.53 2.37
C MET A 104 -7.72 -6.91 2.64
N GLU A 105 -6.55 -7.15 2.09
CA GLU A 105 -5.76 -8.33 2.38
C GLU A 105 -4.32 -7.88 2.65
N ALA A 106 -3.73 -8.37 3.74
CA ALA A 106 -2.35 -8.04 4.10
C ALA A 106 -1.46 -9.22 3.72
N VAL A 107 -0.42 -8.95 2.94
CA VAL A 107 0.53 -9.98 2.52
C VAL A 107 1.94 -9.46 2.71
N SER A 108 2.90 -10.37 2.88
CA SER A 108 4.29 -9.99 3.03
C SER A 108 5.12 -10.61 1.92
N PHE A 109 5.97 -9.80 1.32
CA PHE A 109 7.02 -10.28 0.43
C PHE A 109 8.38 -10.26 1.11
N GLY A 110 8.45 -9.78 2.37
CA GLY A 110 9.72 -9.66 3.06
C GLY A 110 10.72 -8.89 2.21
N GLU A 111 11.89 -9.46 1.99
CA GLU A 111 12.94 -8.82 1.20
C GLU A 111 12.91 -9.23 -0.28
N GLU A 112 11.92 -10.01 -0.71
CA GLU A 112 11.94 -10.67 -2.02
C GLU A 112 11.66 -9.73 -3.19
N LYS A 113 11.03 -8.57 -2.94
CA LYS A 113 10.65 -7.64 -4.01
C LYS A 113 11.21 -6.25 -3.74
N PRO A 114 12.52 -6.07 -3.85
CA PRO A 114 13.08 -4.75 -3.61
C PRO A 114 12.56 -3.74 -4.62
N ALA A 115 12.24 -2.53 -4.13
CA ALA A 115 11.86 -1.43 -5.00
C ALA A 115 13.07 -0.91 -5.75
N VAL A 116 14.22 -0.90 -5.07
CA VAL A 116 15.50 -0.51 -5.68
C VAL A 116 16.56 -1.51 -5.30
N PRO A 117 17.46 -1.86 -6.23
CA PRO A 117 18.59 -2.73 -5.90
C PRO A 117 19.65 -1.95 -5.13
N GLY A 118 20.54 -2.68 -4.51
CA GLY A 118 21.66 -2.09 -3.79
C GLY A 118 21.54 -2.29 -2.30
N GLY A 119 22.66 -2.14 -1.63
CA GLY A 119 22.74 -2.39 -0.20
C GLY A 119 23.17 -1.17 0.58
N ASP A 120 22.98 0.04 0.04
CA ASP A 120 23.32 1.24 0.79
C ASP A 120 22.11 1.73 1.60
N ALA A 121 22.34 2.71 2.45
CA ALA A 121 21.32 3.18 3.38
C ALA A 121 20.13 3.77 2.65
N GLN A 122 20.36 4.46 1.55
CA GLN A 122 19.28 5.08 0.80
C GLN A 122 18.40 4.04 0.12
N SER A 123 19.02 3.03 -0.48
CA SER A 123 18.25 1.93 -1.11
C SER A 123 17.42 1.19 -0.07
N ARG A 124 18.01 0.91 1.11
CA ARG A 124 17.28 0.23 2.18
C ARG A 124 16.07 1.02 2.63
N SER A 125 16.20 2.35 2.74
CA SER A 125 15.08 3.18 3.18
C SER A 125 13.91 3.10 2.20
N GLN A 126 14.19 2.94 0.92
CA GLN A 126 13.15 2.83 -0.10
C GLN A 126 12.53 1.43 -0.15
N ASN A 127 13.24 0.44 0.38
CA ASN A 127 12.74 -0.93 0.41
C ASN A 127 11.87 -1.20 1.64
N ARG A 128 12.01 -0.45 2.71
CA ARG A 128 11.22 -0.61 3.93
C ARG A 128 9.87 0.08 3.73
N ARG A 129 8.92 -0.65 3.13
CA ARG A 129 7.66 -0.02 2.73
C ARG A 129 6.48 -0.98 2.78
N ALA A 130 5.29 -0.38 2.86
CA ALA A 130 4.04 -1.08 2.56
C ALA A 130 3.40 -0.39 1.37
N PHE A 131 2.92 -1.17 0.43
CA PHE A 131 2.31 -0.68 -0.81
C PHE A 131 0.84 -1.09 -0.84
N ILE A 132 -0.05 -0.11 -1.02
CA ILE A 132 -1.49 -0.36 -1.13
C ILE A 132 -1.78 -0.61 -2.61
N ASN A 133 -1.92 -1.87 -2.96
CA ASN A 133 -2.05 -2.31 -4.34
C ASN A 133 -3.53 -2.54 -4.67
N TYR A 134 -4.12 -1.64 -5.45
CA TYR A 134 -5.52 -1.76 -5.88
C TYR A 134 -5.63 -2.85 -6.94
N ARG A 135 -6.63 -3.70 -6.79
CA ARG A 135 -6.84 -4.82 -7.72
C ARG A 135 -7.90 -4.50 -8.75
#